data_43ef233232193d5afc911a3a33f593d1
#
_entry.id   43ef233232193d5afc911a3a33f593d1
#
_cell.length_a   1.000
_cell.length_b   1.000
_cell.length_c   1.000
_cell.angle_alpha   90.00
_cell.angle_beta   90.00
_cell.angle_gamma   90.00
#
_symmetry.space_group_name_H-M   'P 1'
#
loop_
_entity.id
_entity.type
_entity.pdbx_description
1 polymer ?
#
loop_
_entity_poly.entity_id
_entity_poly.type
_entity_poly.pdbx_seq_one_letter_code
_entity_poly.pdbx_strand_id
1 'polypeptide(L)'
;MSPWLVPLVLAAVLAAAVAGWLGRRPARGTGRAVTWVANSAYLRALPGYARRLRVLRGGLAVAAAGLVLAAVATAALSARPVDRDVRSEILATRDIVLCLDVSGSMIELDSEIVRTFGRLVDSFEGERIALSVWNNTSRTVFPLTDDYALVEEELDAAATALDFDLDSWVYDPEALARLEGFLTGTVSLDNESSSLVGDGLASCALAFDEAETDRSRSIILATDNLVLGTPIYSLLEAHDLASERDVTVHALYASLDDAGSDVARDELEAVTTGGGGLFFEADDPSAVDGIIADITAQQAVDLDADPEVVVTDRPDRWYGWLVVGLLVLLGVLWRVRA
;
A
#
# COMPACT_ATOMS: atom_id res chain seq x y z
N MET A 1 25.69 4.09 7.43
CA MET A 1 25.45 3.59 8.81
C MET A 1 26.77 3.29 9.47
N SER A 2 27.03 3.80 10.67
CA SER A 2 28.33 3.61 11.35
C SER A 2 28.19 2.51 12.41
N PRO A 3 28.33 1.21 12.03
CA PRO A 3 28.09 0.08 12.95
C PRO A 3 29.03 0.08 14.16
N TRP A 4 30.10 0.86 14.13
CA TRP A 4 31.08 0.96 15.21
C TRP A 4 30.73 1.95 16.33
N LEU A 5 29.66 2.71 16.23
CA LEU A 5 29.18 3.56 17.34
C LEU A 5 28.68 2.71 18.53
N VAL A 6 28.04 1.56 18.24
CA VAL A 6 27.57 0.65 19.31
C VAL A 6 28.74 0.10 20.15
N PRO A 7 29.79 -0.53 19.56
CA PRO A 7 30.95 -0.99 20.33
C PRO A 7 31.70 0.14 21.01
N LEU A 8 31.72 1.35 20.43
CA LEU A 8 32.40 2.49 21.02
C LEU A 8 31.70 2.98 22.30
N VAL A 9 30.33 3.06 22.30
CA VAL A 9 29.56 3.42 23.49
C VAL A 9 29.69 2.35 24.57
N LEU A 10 29.64 1.07 24.20
CA LEU A 10 29.86 -0.04 25.15
C LEU A 10 31.27 -0.01 25.74
N ALA A 11 32.28 0.24 24.94
CA ALA A 11 33.66 0.37 25.39
C ALA A 11 33.82 1.56 26.35
N ALA A 12 33.18 2.71 26.07
CA ALA A 12 33.21 3.87 26.96
C ALA A 12 32.56 3.59 28.33
N VAL A 13 31.41 2.90 28.34
CA VAL A 13 30.72 2.48 29.56
C VAL A 13 31.59 1.48 30.35
N LEU A 14 32.21 0.52 29.67
CA LEU A 14 33.09 -0.45 30.30
C LEU A 14 34.36 0.20 30.86
N ALA A 15 34.96 1.13 30.13
CA ALA A 15 36.10 1.91 30.58
C ALA A 15 35.78 2.76 31.81
N ALA A 16 34.60 3.41 31.81
CA ALA A 16 34.13 4.18 32.99
C ALA A 16 33.88 3.27 34.21
N ALA A 17 33.32 2.07 34.02
CA ALA A 17 33.12 1.09 35.08
C ALA A 17 34.45 0.57 35.63
N VAL A 18 35.42 0.27 34.77
CA VAL A 18 36.79 -0.18 35.14
C VAL A 18 37.54 0.97 35.86
N ALA A 19 37.48 2.20 35.35
CA ALA A 19 38.07 3.37 35.97
C ALA A 19 37.47 3.63 37.37
N GLY A 20 36.15 3.49 37.51
CA GLY A 20 35.46 3.57 38.80
C GLY A 20 35.85 2.46 39.78
N TRP A 21 36.11 1.24 39.25
CA TRP A 21 36.61 0.11 40.05
C TRP A 21 38.07 0.30 40.46
N LEU A 22 38.93 0.71 39.56
CA LEU A 22 40.36 1.00 39.84
C LEU A 22 40.55 2.26 40.68
N GLY A 23 39.68 3.26 40.53
CA GLY A 23 39.68 4.49 41.34
C GLY A 23 39.27 4.29 42.82
N ARG A 24 38.81 3.10 43.21
CA ARG A 24 38.60 2.67 44.60
C ARG A 24 39.91 2.42 45.32
N ARG A 25 40.88 3.31 45.13
CA ARG A 25 42.03 3.34 46.06
C ARG A 25 41.51 3.69 47.43
N PRO A 26 41.88 2.92 48.48
CA PRO A 26 41.56 3.35 49.83
C PRO A 26 42.09 4.77 49.98
N ALA A 27 41.22 5.69 50.40
CA ALA A 27 41.61 7.05 50.63
C ALA A 27 42.81 7.03 51.59
N ARG A 28 44.01 7.23 51.04
CA ARG A 28 45.20 7.46 51.83
C ARG A 28 44.98 8.77 52.53
N GLY A 29 44.88 8.69 53.82
CA GLY A 29 44.40 9.68 54.75
C GLY A 29 44.75 11.12 54.43
N THR A 30 43.82 11.92 54.17
CA THR A 30 43.85 13.34 54.48
C THR A 30 43.58 13.48 55.98
N GLY A 31 44.64 13.48 56.79
CA GLY A 31 44.65 14.11 58.13
C GLY A 31 43.60 13.75 59.21
N ARG A 32 42.70 12.80 58.97
CA ARG A 32 41.79 12.30 60.02
C ARG A 32 42.46 11.14 60.74
N ALA A 33 42.67 11.31 62.08
CA ALA A 33 43.21 10.25 62.91
C ALA A 33 42.48 8.95 62.69
N VAL A 34 43.15 7.92 62.13
CA VAL A 34 42.61 6.59 61.94
C VAL A 34 42.57 5.95 63.31
N THR A 35 41.38 5.89 63.88
CA THR A 35 41.17 5.15 65.14
C THR A 35 41.09 3.67 64.82
N TRP A 36 42.07 2.94 65.25
CA TRP A 36 42.06 1.47 65.16
C TRP A 36 41.05 0.90 66.13
N VAL A 37 39.98 0.31 65.61
CA VAL A 37 38.99 -0.37 66.41
C VAL A 37 39.26 -1.87 66.33
N ALA A 38 39.66 -2.44 67.50
CA ALA A 38 39.82 -3.86 67.62
C ALA A 38 38.45 -4.56 67.55
N ASN A 39 38.39 -5.71 66.85
CA ASN A 39 37.22 -6.58 66.77
C ASN A 39 36.02 -6.03 65.94
N SER A 40 36.30 -5.49 64.78
CA SER A 40 35.25 -5.04 63.80
C SER A 40 34.39 -6.21 63.24
N ALA A 41 34.76 -7.44 63.48
CA ALA A 41 34.01 -8.63 63.09
C ALA A 41 32.61 -8.71 63.71
N TYR A 42 32.48 -8.25 64.98
CA TYR A 42 31.21 -8.16 65.71
C TYR A 42 30.24 -7.18 65.08
N LEU A 43 30.70 -6.02 64.63
CA LEU A 43 29.88 -5.01 63.94
C LEU A 43 29.31 -5.56 62.63
N ARG A 44 30.07 -6.39 61.89
CA ARG A 44 29.61 -7.04 60.66
C ARG A 44 28.59 -8.15 60.88
N ALA A 45 28.60 -8.74 62.10
CA ALA A 45 27.66 -9.80 62.46
C ALA A 45 26.31 -9.23 62.98
N LEU A 46 26.20 -7.92 63.23
CA LEU A 46 24.96 -7.31 63.65
C LEU A 46 23.89 -7.42 62.55
N PRO A 47 22.67 -7.96 62.84
CA PRO A 47 21.63 -8.17 61.85
C PRO A 47 21.20 -6.85 61.15
N GLY A 48 21.23 -5.70 61.86
CA GLY A 48 20.94 -4.39 61.29
C GLY A 48 21.95 -3.92 60.25
N TYR A 49 23.27 -4.20 60.50
CA TYR A 49 24.31 -3.87 59.52
C TYR A 49 24.20 -4.76 58.26
N ALA A 50 24.02 -6.07 58.46
CA ALA A 50 23.87 -6.98 57.36
C ALA A 50 22.64 -6.68 56.48
N ARG A 51 21.53 -6.23 57.11
CA ARG A 51 20.32 -5.77 56.39
C ARG A 51 20.57 -4.51 55.56
N ARG A 52 21.20 -3.50 56.16
CA ARG A 52 21.55 -2.25 55.47
C ARG A 52 22.51 -2.51 54.30
N LEU A 53 23.52 -3.37 54.50
CA LEU A 53 24.47 -3.72 53.47
C LEU A 53 23.81 -4.45 52.30
N ARG A 54 22.83 -5.35 52.58
CA ARG A 54 22.05 -6.03 51.50
C ARG A 54 21.19 -5.07 50.74
N VAL A 55 20.51 -4.15 51.41
CA VAL A 55 19.70 -3.10 50.77
C VAL A 55 20.57 -2.18 49.89
N LEU A 56 21.75 -1.79 50.38
CA LEU A 56 22.67 -0.95 49.61
C LEU A 56 23.27 -1.70 48.40
N ARG A 57 23.65 -2.95 48.56
CA ARG A 57 24.14 -3.77 47.47
C ARG A 57 23.03 -4.06 46.42
N GLY A 58 21.80 -4.34 46.88
CA GLY A 58 20.66 -4.52 46.02
C GLY A 58 20.33 -3.21 45.25
N GLY A 59 20.33 -2.07 45.93
CA GLY A 59 20.12 -0.78 45.26
C GLY A 59 21.20 -0.48 44.21
N LEU A 60 22.48 -0.73 44.53
CA LEU A 60 23.57 -0.55 43.58
C LEU A 60 23.45 -1.49 42.35
N ALA A 61 23.01 -2.74 42.56
CA ALA A 61 22.80 -3.69 41.49
C ALA A 61 21.67 -3.23 40.55
N VAL A 62 20.55 -2.75 41.12
CA VAL A 62 19.43 -2.19 40.38
C VAL A 62 19.85 -0.91 39.63
N ALA A 63 20.61 -0.03 40.23
CA ALA A 63 21.14 1.17 39.58
C ALA A 63 22.07 0.82 38.40
N ALA A 64 22.94 -0.19 38.59
CA ALA A 64 23.82 -0.67 37.55
C ALA A 64 23.01 -1.27 36.38
N ALA A 65 21.97 -2.05 36.67
CA ALA A 65 21.08 -2.58 35.64
C ALA A 65 20.34 -1.47 34.87
N GLY A 66 19.83 -0.45 35.56
CA GLY A 66 19.20 0.73 34.93
C GLY A 66 20.18 1.50 34.01
N LEU A 67 21.44 1.65 34.47
CA LEU A 67 22.48 2.31 33.68
C LEU A 67 22.82 1.51 32.41
N VAL A 68 22.95 0.19 32.53
CA VAL A 68 23.21 -0.69 31.38
C VAL A 68 22.06 -0.63 30.40
N LEU A 69 20.80 -0.68 30.87
CA LEU A 69 19.62 -0.56 30.03
C LEU A 69 19.60 0.77 29.25
N ALA A 70 19.84 1.89 29.96
CA ALA A 70 19.92 3.20 29.34
C ALA A 70 21.08 3.29 28.32
N ALA A 71 22.23 2.71 28.61
CA ALA A 71 23.38 2.67 27.71
C ALA A 71 23.10 1.85 26.44
N VAL A 72 22.44 0.69 26.56
CA VAL A 72 22.03 -0.14 25.44
C VAL A 72 21.00 0.58 24.57
N ALA A 73 19.99 1.21 25.20
CA ALA A 73 18.98 1.99 24.49
C ALA A 73 19.61 3.19 23.74
N THR A 74 20.56 3.89 24.36
CA THR A 74 21.30 4.99 23.71
C THR A 74 22.14 4.49 22.53
N ALA A 75 22.81 3.35 22.70
CA ALA A 75 23.59 2.73 21.62
C ALA A 75 22.69 2.30 20.43
N ALA A 76 21.52 1.72 20.73
CA ALA A 76 20.54 1.35 19.73
C ALA A 76 19.97 2.57 18.98
N LEU A 77 19.65 3.65 19.69
CA LEU A 77 19.21 4.92 19.10
C LEU A 77 20.30 5.54 18.22
N SER A 78 21.57 5.46 18.65
CA SER A 78 22.72 5.98 17.87
C SER A 78 22.99 5.16 16.61
N ALA A 79 22.64 3.88 16.62
CA ALA A 79 22.76 3.00 15.46
C ALA A 79 21.68 3.28 14.39
N ARG A 80 20.68 4.15 14.70
CA ARG A 80 19.54 4.46 13.83
C ARG A 80 18.96 3.18 13.24
N PRO A 81 18.19 2.39 14.04
CA PRO A 81 17.51 1.24 13.49
C PRO A 81 16.55 1.71 12.40
N VAL A 82 16.83 1.33 11.17
CA VAL A 82 16.01 1.60 10.01
C VAL A 82 15.29 0.31 9.64
N ASP A 83 13.98 0.38 9.57
CA ASP A 83 13.23 -0.61 8.81
C ASP A 83 13.45 -0.30 7.33
N ARG A 84 14.00 -1.25 6.64
CA ARG A 84 14.05 -1.25 5.19
C ARG A 84 12.74 -1.85 4.71
N ASP A 85 11.76 -1.03 4.56
CA ASP A 85 10.68 -1.37 3.65
C ASP A 85 11.27 -1.24 2.25
N VAL A 86 11.60 -2.37 1.66
CA VAL A 86 11.71 -2.47 0.21
C VAL A 86 10.26 -2.37 -0.26
N ARG A 87 9.69 -1.17 -0.22
CA ARG A 87 8.54 -0.88 -1.07
C ARG A 87 9.11 -1.05 -2.47
N SER A 88 8.64 -2.03 -3.12
CA SER A 88 8.68 -2.13 -4.54
C SER A 88 7.99 -0.87 -5.07
N GLU A 89 8.68 0.25 -5.25
CA GLU A 89 8.17 1.38 -6.04
C GLU A 89 7.74 0.89 -7.42
N ILE A 90 8.22 -0.27 -7.81
CA ILE A 90 7.85 -1.05 -8.99
C ILE A 90 6.33 -1.28 -9.07
N LEU A 91 5.63 -1.54 -7.97
CA LEU A 91 4.17 -1.75 -7.96
C LEU A 91 3.40 -0.42 -8.01
N ALA A 92 3.98 0.68 -7.51
CA ALA A 92 3.37 2.01 -7.55
C ALA A 92 3.50 2.72 -8.92
N THR A 93 4.01 2.04 -9.96
CA THR A 93 4.23 2.62 -11.29
C THR A 93 3.21 2.17 -12.33
N ARG A 94 2.08 1.60 -11.94
CA ARG A 94 1.03 1.17 -12.84
C ARG A 94 -0.24 1.98 -12.66
N ASP A 95 -0.86 2.32 -13.78
CA ASP A 95 -2.16 2.94 -13.84
C ASP A 95 -3.09 2.07 -14.69
N ILE A 96 -4.25 1.73 -14.16
CA ILE A 96 -5.22 0.86 -14.81
C ILE A 96 -6.57 1.57 -14.86
N VAL A 97 -7.12 1.72 -16.04
CA VAL A 97 -8.47 2.25 -16.25
C VAL A 97 -9.40 1.09 -16.63
N LEU A 98 -10.37 0.82 -15.76
CA LEU A 98 -11.50 -0.06 -16.03
C LEU A 98 -12.50 0.73 -16.87
N CYS A 99 -12.68 0.33 -18.12
CA CYS A 99 -13.44 1.05 -19.14
C CYS A 99 -14.67 0.21 -19.51
N LEU A 100 -15.85 0.57 -19.01
CA LEU A 100 -17.06 -0.25 -19.12
C LEU A 100 -18.09 0.40 -20.02
N ASP A 101 -18.52 -0.35 -21.02
CA ASP A 101 -19.70 -0.09 -21.84
C ASP A 101 -20.96 -0.35 -21.01
N VAL A 102 -21.79 0.66 -20.78
CA VAL A 102 -23.08 0.53 -20.08
C VAL A 102 -24.24 0.80 -21.04
N SER A 103 -24.08 0.41 -22.29
CA SER A 103 -25.15 0.47 -23.30
C SER A 103 -26.25 -0.57 -23.02
N GLY A 104 -27.39 -0.40 -23.69
CA GLY A 104 -28.55 -1.24 -23.47
C GLY A 104 -28.34 -2.74 -23.70
N SER A 105 -27.43 -3.12 -24.61
CA SER A 105 -27.06 -4.52 -24.90
C SER A 105 -26.22 -5.15 -23.79
N MET A 106 -25.56 -4.34 -22.93
CA MET A 106 -24.65 -4.77 -21.89
C MET A 106 -25.33 -4.94 -20.53
N ILE A 107 -26.53 -4.38 -20.32
CA ILE A 107 -27.20 -4.27 -19.00
C ILE A 107 -27.24 -5.60 -18.24
N GLU A 108 -27.54 -6.73 -18.91
CA GLU A 108 -27.61 -8.03 -18.23
C GLU A 108 -26.23 -8.60 -17.86
N LEU A 109 -25.17 -8.12 -18.46
CA LEU A 109 -23.80 -8.61 -18.27
C LEU A 109 -22.97 -7.69 -17.36
N ASP A 110 -23.35 -6.42 -17.28
CA ASP A 110 -22.57 -5.38 -16.61
C ASP A 110 -22.23 -5.71 -15.17
N SER A 111 -23.20 -6.23 -14.40
CA SER A 111 -22.95 -6.54 -12.98
C SER A 111 -21.91 -7.65 -12.80
N GLU A 112 -21.86 -8.64 -13.71
CA GLU A 112 -20.86 -9.71 -13.67
C GLU A 112 -19.50 -9.23 -14.12
N ILE A 113 -19.44 -8.35 -15.12
CA ILE A 113 -18.22 -7.70 -15.56
C ILE A 113 -17.62 -6.86 -14.44
N VAL A 114 -18.42 -6.07 -13.74
CA VAL A 114 -17.93 -5.27 -12.60
C VAL A 114 -17.42 -6.16 -11.47
N ARG A 115 -18.08 -7.30 -11.21
CA ARG A 115 -17.56 -8.31 -10.26
C ARG A 115 -16.24 -8.93 -10.75
N THR A 116 -16.07 -9.08 -12.07
CA THR A 116 -14.79 -9.52 -12.65
C THR A 116 -13.72 -8.46 -12.43
N PHE A 117 -14.03 -7.19 -12.60
CA PHE A 117 -13.14 -6.08 -12.25
C PHE A 117 -12.76 -6.12 -10.76
N GLY A 118 -13.70 -6.40 -9.84
CA GLY A 118 -13.40 -6.60 -8.43
C GLY A 118 -12.35 -7.68 -8.19
N ARG A 119 -12.51 -8.85 -8.85
CA ARG A 119 -11.50 -9.93 -8.75
C ARG A 119 -10.13 -9.56 -9.32
N LEU A 120 -10.09 -8.73 -10.35
CA LEU A 120 -8.82 -8.17 -10.86
C LEU A 120 -8.18 -7.26 -9.79
N VAL A 121 -8.96 -6.37 -9.19
CA VAL A 121 -8.50 -5.44 -8.15
C VAL A 121 -7.97 -6.17 -6.92
N ASP A 122 -8.61 -7.25 -6.49
CA ASP A 122 -8.14 -8.09 -5.36
C ASP A 122 -6.71 -8.64 -5.55
N SER A 123 -6.24 -8.70 -6.80
CA SER A 123 -4.93 -9.22 -7.16
C SER A 123 -3.86 -8.14 -7.28
N PHE A 124 -4.23 -6.87 -7.17
CA PHE A 124 -3.32 -5.74 -7.34
C PHE A 124 -2.77 -5.26 -6.00
N GLU A 125 -1.53 -4.77 -6.00
CA GLU A 125 -0.85 -4.23 -4.83
C GLU A 125 -0.04 -2.97 -5.21
N GLY A 126 -0.63 -1.78 -5.07
CA GLY A 126 0.05 -0.49 -5.28
C GLY A 126 -0.19 0.16 -6.63
N GLU A 127 -0.99 -0.43 -7.51
CA GLU A 127 -1.47 0.18 -8.74
C GLU A 127 -2.50 1.29 -8.43
N ARG A 128 -2.57 2.30 -9.31
CA ARG A 128 -3.72 3.22 -9.29
C ARG A 128 -4.78 2.70 -10.25
N ILE A 129 -6.02 2.70 -9.80
CA ILE A 129 -7.15 2.16 -10.53
C ILE A 129 -8.19 3.26 -10.70
N ALA A 130 -8.82 3.33 -11.87
CA ALA A 130 -9.97 4.18 -12.15
C ALA A 130 -11.11 3.36 -12.76
N LEU A 131 -12.34 3.80 -12.59
CA LEU A 131 -13.49 3.28 -13.31
C LEU A 131 -14.13 4.40 -14.14
N SER A 132 -14.21 4.17 -15.42
CA SER A 132 -14.95 5.01 -16.37
C SER A 132 -16.04 4.19 -17.04
N VAL A 133 -17.24 4.73 -17.06
CA VAL A 133 -18.41 4.12 -17.72
C VAL A 133 -18.89 5.01 -18.84
N TRP A 134 -19.36 4.40 -19.92
CA TRP A 134 -19.78 5.14 -21.08
C TRP A 134 -20.92 4.44 -21.85
N ASN A 135 -21.65 5.24 -22.58
CA ASN A 135 -22.66 4.84 -23.54
C ASN A 135 -22.58 5.78 -24.76
N ASN A 136 -23.37 6.86 -24.86
CA ASN A 136 -23.16 7.93 -25.85
C ASN A 136 -22.37 9.12 -25.25
N THR A 137 -22.17 9.17 -23.96
CA THR A 137 -21.21 10.05 -23.25
C THR A 137 -20.48 9.24 -22.19
N SER A 138 -19.34 9.76 -21.74
CA SER A 138 -18.51 9.07 -20.76
C SER A 138 -18.57 9.77 -19.41
N ARG A 139 -18.53 8.98 -18.32
CA ARG A 139 -18.47 9.46 -16.95
C ARG A 139 -17.42 8.66 -16.15
N THR A 140 -16.54 9.36 -15.50
CA THR A 140 -15.65 8.76 -14.51
C THR A 140 -16.43 8.50 -13.21
N VAL A 141 -16.47 7.25 -12.75
CA VAL A 141 -17.08 6.87 -11.46
C VAL A 141 -16.13 7.27 -10.34
N PHE A 142 -14.86 6.83 -10.45
CA PHE A 142 -13.76 7.30 -9.61
C PHE A 142 -12.49 7.46 -10.46
N PRO A 143 -11.68 8.50 -10.19
CA PRO A 143 -10.42 8.74 -10.89
C PRO A 143 -9.33 7.79 -10.42
N LEU A 144 -8.16 7.81 -11.07
CA LEU A 144 -7.01 7.01 -10.67
C LEU A 144 -6.65 7.22 -9.19
N THR A 145 -6.77 6.14 -8.41
CA THR A 145 -6.51 6.11 -6.97
C THR A 145 -5.88 4.79 -6.54
N ASP A 146 -5.07 4.84 -5.49
CA ASP A 146 -4.50 3.70 -4.78
C ASP A 146 -5.25 3.38 -3.47
N ASP A 147 -6.39 4.04 -3.24
CA ASP A 147 -7.28 3.74 -2.12
C ASP A 147 -8.17 2.54 -2.47
N TYR A 148 -7.66 1.34 -2.23
CA TYR A 148 -8.37 0.09 -2.54
C TYR A 148 -9.70 -0.04 -1.78
N ALA A 149 -9.83 0.53 -0.59
CA ALA A 149 -11.09 0.50 0.15
C ALA A 149 -12.18 1.31 -0.57
N LEU A 150 -11.80 2.46 -1.15
CA LEU A 150 -12.71 3.25 -2.01
C LEU A 150 -13.03 2.48 -3.29
N VAL A 151 -12.03 1.88 -3.94
CA VAL A 151 -12.22 1.13 -5.19
C VAL A 151 -13.20 -0.04 -4.98
N GLU A 152 -13.01 -0.83 -3.93
CA GLU A 152 -13.92 -1.94 -3.57
C GLU A 152 -15.35 -1.43 -3.30
N GLU A 153 -15.51 -0.36 -2.51
CA GLU A 153 -16.82 0.23 -2.20
C GLU A 153 -17.54 0.69 -3.46
N GLU A 154 -16.84 1.38 -4.37
CA GLU A 154 -17.43 1.91 -5.60
C GLU A 154 -17.74 0.81 -6.63
N LEU A 155 -16.89 -0.24 -6.72
CA LEU A 155 -17.17 -1.40 -7.58
C LEU A 155 -18.38 -2.21 -7.06
N ASP A 156 -18.48 -2.42 -5.75
CA ASP A 156 -19.65 -3.09 -5.15
C ASP A 156 -20.93 -2.29 -5.36
N ALA A 157 -20.86 -0.96 -5.22
CA ALA A 157 -21.98 -0.07 -5.49
C ALA A 157 -22.39 -0.12 -6.97
N ALA A 158 -21.40 -0.11 -7.89
CA ALA A 158 -21.65 -0.22 -9.33
C ALA A 158 -22.27 -1.57 -9.68
N ALA A 159 -21.71 -2.70 -9.17
CA ALA A 159 -22.25 -4.04 -9.39
C ALA A 159 -23.70 -4.17 -8.88
N THR A 160 -23.99 -3.55 -7.73
CA THR A 160 -25.36 -3.54 -7.16
C THR A 160 -26.32 -2.69 -7.98
N ALA A 161 -25.87 -1.56 -8.52
CA ALA A 161 -26.70 -0.68 -9.34
C ALA A 161 -27.00 -1.28 -10.72
N LEU A 162 -26.04 -2.02 -11.27
CA LEU A 162 -26.13 -2.72 -12.55
C LEU A 162 -26.71 -4.12 -12.46
N ASP A 163 -26.99 -4.63 -11.27
CA ASP A 163 -27.69 -5.93 -11.06
C ASP A 163 -29.18 -5.74 -11.33
N PHE A 164 -29.53 -5.77 -12.62
CA PHE A 164 -30.85 -5.47 -13.13
C PHE A 164 -31.32 -6.56 -14.08
N ASP A 165 -32.47 -7.14 -13.76
CA ASP A 165 -33.13 -8.15 -14.59
C ASP A 165 -34.21 -7.45 -15.45
N LEU A 166 -34.01 -7.45 -16.76
CA LEU A 166 -34.93 -6.85 -17.73
C LEU A 166 -36.33 -7.46 -17.68
N ASP A 167 -36.46 -8.73 -17.32
CA ASP A 167 -37.75 -9.42 -17.21
C ASP A 167 -38.53 -8.99 -15.97
N SER A 168 -37.83 -8.50 -14.92
CA SER A 168 -38.44 -8.09 -13.63
C SER A 168 -38.62 -6.59 -13.44
N TRP A 169 -38.11 -5.76 -14.35
CA TRP A 169 -38.08 -4.28 -14.19
C TRP A 169 -39.45 -3.65 -13.91
N VAL A 170 -40.55 -4.24 -14.41
CA VAL A 170 -41.90 -3.75 -14.19
C VAL A 170 -42.33 -3.90 -12.71
N TYR A 171 -41.69 -4.80 -11.95
CA TYR A 171 -42.03 -5.17 -10.60
C TYR A 171 -41.04 -4.62 -9.55
N ASP A 172 -39.86 -4.13 -9.95
CA ASP A 172 -38.87 -3.55 -9.04
C ASP A 172 -38.49 -2.10 -9.44
N PRO A 173 -39.34 -1.13 -9.05
CA PRO A 173 -39.04 0.28 -9.33
C PRO A 173 -37.80 0.81 -8.58
N GLU A 174 -37.35 0.15 -7.48
CA GLU A 174 -36.14 0.56 -6.77
C GLU A 174 -34.90 0.12 -7.52
N ALA A 175 -34.90 -1.08 -8.12
CA ALA A 175 -33.81 -1.52 -9.00
C ALA A 175 -33.68 -0.61 -10.21
N LEU A 176 -34.78 -0.26 -10.87
CA LEU A 176 -34.79 0.67 -11.98
C LEU A 176 -34.22 2.05 -11.58
N ALA A 177 -34.64 2.59 -10.44
CA ALA A 177 -34.14 3.89 -9.98
C ALA A 177 -32.63 3.87 -9.65
N ARG A 178 -32.09 2.73 -9.13
CA ARG A 178 -30.66 2.56 -8.92
C ARG A 178 -29.90 2.54 -10.24
N LEU A 179 -30.37 1.75 -11.21
CA LEU A 179 -29.80 1.68 -12.56
C LEU A 179 -29.80 3.06 -13.24
N GLU A 180 -30.94 3.74 -13.30
CA GLU A 180 -31.05 5.09 -13.87
C GLU A 180 -30.12 6.09 -13.16
N GLY A 181 -30.02 6.00 -11.84
CA GLY A 181 -29.13 6.83 -11.05
C GLY A 181 -27.66 6.59 -11.42
N PHE A 182 -27.26 5.34 -11.60
CA PHE A 182 -25.91 4.97 -12.01
C PHE A 182 -25.61 5.38 -13.44
N LEU A 183 -26.55 5.22 -14.37
CA LEU A 183 -26.38 5.61 -15.77
C LEU A 183 -26.47 7.14 -16.02
N THR A 184 -26.81 7.92 -14.98
CA THR A 184 -26.87 9.38 -15.12
C THR A 184 -25.50 9.94 -15.54
N GLY A 185 -25.49 10.70 -16.65
CA GLY A 185 -24.28 11.28 -17.24
C GLY A 185 -23.60 10.42 -18.30
N THR A 186 -24.10 9.20 -18.58
CA THR A 186 -23.65 8.38 -19.71
C THR A 186 -24.57 8.46 -20.92
N VAL A 187 -25.76 9.07 -20.76
CA VAL A 187 -26.76 9.25 -21.81
C VAL A 187 -27.03 10.72 -22.01
N SER A 188 -26.94 11.20 -23.24
CA SER A 188 -27.32 12.55 -23.63
C SER A 188 -28.76 12.58 -24.17
N LEU A 189 -29.58 13.51 -23.72
CA LEU A 189 -30.96 13.68 -24.15
C LEU A 189 -31.09 14.10 -25.60
N ASP A 190 -30.02 14.62 -26.20
CA ASP A 190 -30.01 15.12 -27.59
C ASP A 190 -29.71 14.02 -28.62
N ASN A 191 -29.31 12.82 -28.13
CA ASN A 191 -28.96 11.70 -29.01
C ASN A 191 -29.58 10.40 -28.48
N GLU A 192 -30.59 9.92 -29.20
CA GLU A 192 -31.25 8.63 -28.87
C GLU A 192 -30.37 7.41 -29.22
N SER A 193 -29.23 7.64 -29.88
CA SER A 193 -28.26 6.60 -30.24
C SER A 193 -27.37 6.29 -29.07
N SER A 194 -27.21 5.05 -28.73
CA SER A 194 -26.42 4.59 -27.59
C SER A 194 -25.42 3.53 -28.00
N SER A 195 -24.22 3.65 -27.50
CA SER A 195 -23.01 2.83 -27.73
C SER A 195 -22.05 3.44 -28.75
N LEU A 196 -21.27 4.42 -28.28
CA LEU A 196 -20.18 5.04 -29.04
C LEU A 196 -18.84 4.47 -28.57
N VAL A 197 -18.53 3.24 -28.95
CA VAL A 197 -17.38 2.46 -28.46
C VAL A 197 -16.06 3.21 -28.61
N GLY A 198 -15.78 3.80 -29.77
CA GLY A 198 -14.56 4.56 -30.01
C GLY A 198 -14.46 5.80 -29.11
N ASP A 199 -15.55 6.54 -28.92
CA ASP A 199 -15.57 7.72 -28.04
C ASP A 199 -15.40 7.31 -26.56
N GLY A 200 -15.98 6.17 -26.18
CA GLY A 200 -15.80 5.57 -24.85
C GLY A 200 -14.34 5.23 -24.59
N LEU A 201 -13.71 4.48 -25.49
CA LEU A 201 -12.28 4.12 -25.40
C LEU A 201 -11.38 5.36 -25.41
N ALA A 202 -11.65 6.33 -26.28
CA ALA A 202 -10.89 7.59 -26.33
C ALA A 202 -10.99 8.34 -25.01
N SER A 203 -12.18 8.39 -24.40
CA SER A 203 -12.37 9.01 -23.08
C SER A 203 -11.59 8.30 -21.98
N CYS A 204 -11.54 6.96 -22.01
CA CYS A 204 -10.74 6.17 -21.08
C CYS A 204 -9.23 6.41 -21.28
N ALA A 205 -8.76 6.52 -22.54
CA ALA A 205 -7.38 6.86 -22.84
C ALA A 205 -6.95 8.26 -22.36
N LEU A 206 -7.92 9.17 -22.25
CA LEU A 206 -7.71 10.52 -21.73
C LEU A 206 -7.83 10.64 -20.20
N ALA A 207 -8.23 9.55 -19.49
CA ALA A 207 -8.37 9.55 -18.04
C ALA A 207 -7.02 9.45 -17.30
N PHE A 208 -5.94 9.12 -17.99
CA PHE A 208 -4.61 9.06 -17.39
C PHE A 208 -4.04 10.46 -17.17
N ASP A 209 -3.63 10.72 -15.94
CA ASP A 209 -2.85 11.88 -15.54
C ASP A 209 -1.34 11.59 -15.59
N GLU A 210 -0.52 12.56 -15.20
CA GLU A 210 0.94 12.39 -15.07
C GLU A 210 1.61 11.77 -16.32
N ALA A 211 1.26 12.24 -17.51
CA ALA A 211 1.74 11.70 -18.78
C ALA A 211 3.27 11.70 -18.96
N GLU A 212 3.98 12.51 -18.19
CA GLU A 212 5.45 12.65 -18.23
C GLU A 212 6.18 11.68 -17.25
N THR A 213 5.44 10.85 -16.51
CA THR A 213 6.04 9.88 -15.58
C THR A 213 6.23 8.53 -16.24
N ASP A 214 7.29 7.80 -15.84
CA ASP A 214 7.57 6.43 -16.27
C ASP A 214 6.59 5.44 -15.59
N ARG A 215 5.30 5.52 -15.93
CA ARG A 215 4.24 4.64 -15.45
C ARG A 215 3.70 3.81 -16.60
N SER A 216 3.57 2.51 -16.41
CA SER A 216 2.86 1.69 -17.39
C SER A 216 1.34 1.95 -17.29
N ARG A 217 0.68 2.04 -18.43
CA ARG A 217 -0.73 2.39 -18.53
C ARG A 217 -1.48 1.31 -19.27
N SER A 218 -2.56 0.85 -18.66
CA SER A 218 -3.40 -0.17 -19.28
C SER A 218 -4.88 0.21 -19.15
N ILE A 219 -5.63 -0.06 -20.21
CA ILE A 219 -7.09 -0.01 -20.21
C ILE A 219 -7.60 -1.46 -20.28
N ILE A 220 -8.58 -1.77 -19.46
CA ILE A 220 -9.37 -3.00 -19.57
C ILE A 220 -10.74 -2.57 -20.08
N LEU A 221 -10.95 -2.75 -21.38
CA LEU A 221 -12.17 -2.36 -22.09
C LEU A 221 -13.16 -3.53 -22.08
N ALA A 222 -14.32 -3.34 -21.48
CA ALA A 222 -15.41 -4.30 -21.49
C ALA A 222 -16.55 -3.77 -22.38
N THR A 223 -16.89 -4.48 -23.45
CA THR A 223 -17.90 -4.07 -24.44
C THR A 223 -18.29 -5.25 -25.35
N ASP A 224 -19.46 -5.17 -25.97
CA ASP A 224 -19.87 -6.03 -27.09
C ASP A 224 -19.41 -5.50 -28.45
N ASN A 225 -18.75 -4.35 -28.47
CA ASN A 225 -18.32 -3.63 -29.68
C ASN A 225 -19.45 -3.34 -30.69
N LEU A 226 -20.69 -3.29 -30.24
CA LEU A 226 -21.83 -2.92 -31.09
C LEU A 226 -21.98 -1.39 -31.11
N VAL A 227 -21.59 -0.78 -32.21
CA VAL A 227 -21.70 0.68 -32.38
C VAL A 227 -23.11 1.07 -32.83
N LEU A 228 -23.76 1.90 -32.01
CA LEU A 228 -25.05 2.49 -32.30
C LEU A 228 -24.96 4.02 -32.26
N GLY A 229 -24.95 4.64 -33.42
CA GLY A 229 -24.81 6.09 -33.59
C GLY A 229 -23.66 6.50 -34.50
N THR A 230 -23.22 7.74 -34.37
CA THR A 230 -22.09 8.28 -35.15
C THR A 230 -21.02 8.76 -34.19
N PRO A 231 -20.02 7.93 -33.92
CA PRO A 231 -18.92 8.30 -33.01
C PRO A 231 -18.00 9.36 -33.65
N ILE A 232 -17.28 10.09 -32.83
CA ILE A 232 -16.18 10.98 -33.24
C ILE A 232 -14.95 10.16 -33.62
N TYR A 233 -14.66 9.12 -32.82
CA TYR A 233 -13.58 8.16 -33.04
C TYR A 233 -14.15 6.79 -33.40
N SER A 234 -13.64 6.16 -34.46
CA SER A 234 -13.80 4.71 -34.63
C SER A 234 -13.01 3.97 -33.54
N LEU A 235 -13.27 2.67 -33.35
CA LEU A 235 -12.51 1.83 -32.43
C LEU A 235 -11.00 1.89 -32.72
N LEU A 236 -10.61 1.80 -34.00
CA LEU A 236 -9.22 1.86 -34.42
C LEU A 236 -8.57 3.22 -34.11
N GLU A 237 -9.25 4.34 -34.42
CA GLU A 237 -8.72 5.68 -34.11
C GLU A 237 -8.57 5.92 -32.61
N ALA A 238 -9.49 5.40 -31.80
CA ALA A 238 -9.41 5.48 -30.35
C ALA A 238 -8.27 4.62 -29.78
N HIS A 239 -8.06 3.45 -30.37
CA HIS A 239 -6.93 2.57 -30.02
C HIS A 239 -5.59 3.22 -30.43
N ASP A 240 -5.50 3.83 -31.62
CA ASP A 240 -4.32 4.58 -32.05
C ASP A 240 -4.02 5.73 -31.07
N LEU A 241 -5.06 6.47 -30.62
CA LEU A 241 -4.92 7.50 -29.58
C LEU A 241 -4.38 6.93 -28.28
N ALA A 242 -4.84 5.76 -27.84
CA ALA A 242 -4.32 5.08 -26.66
C ALA A 242 -2.83 4.71 -26.84
N SER A 243 -2.48 4.16 -28.00
CA SER A 243 -1.11 3.77 -28.33
C SER A 243 -0.16 4.97 -28.40
N GLU A 244 -0.60 6.12 -28.96
CA GLU A 244 0.17 7.37 -28.98
C GLU A 244 0.47 7.91 -27.57
N ARG A 245 -0.26 7.45 -26.55
CA ARG A 245 -0.12 7.81 -25.15
C ARG A 245 0.58 6.71 -24.32
N ASP A 246 1.16 5.72 -24.98
CA ASP A 246 1.77 4.54 -24.33
C ASP A 246 0.79 3.78 -23.43
N VAL A 247 -0.46 3.65 -23.86
CA VAL A 247 -1.52 2.92 -23.15
C VAL A 247 -1.82 1.61 -23.88
N THR A 248 -1.66 0.49 -23.18
CA THR A 248 -2.05 -0.83 -23.70
C THR A 248 -3.53 -1.08 -23.45
N VAL A 249 -4.26 -1.54 -24.47
CA VAL A 249 -5.68 -1.83 -24.36
C VAL A 249 -5.89 -3.35 -24.35
N HIS A 250 -6.44 -3.88 -23.26
CA HIS A 250 -6.95 -5.25 -23.15
C HIS A 250 -8.46 -5.22 -23.30
N ALA A 251 -9.05 -6.24 -23.92
CA ALA A 251 -10.50 -6.32 -24.11
C ALA A 251 -11.11 -7.52 -23.39
N LEU A 252 -12.24 -7.26 -22.73
CA LEU A 252 -13.19 -8.25 -22.25
C LEU A 252 -14.45 -8.13 -23.12
N TYR A 253 -14.58 -9.04 -24.07
CA TYR A 253 -15.74 -9.09 -24.96
C TYR A 253 -16.91 -9.78 -24.26
N ALA A 254 -18.07 -9.15 -24.24
CA ALA A 254 -19.28 -9.67 -23.66
C ALA A 254 -20.45 -9.44 -24.63
N SER A 255 -21.21 -10.48 -24.97
CA SER A 255 -22.39 -10.37 -25.81
C SER A 255 -23.41 -11.43 -25.44
N LEU A 256 -24.68 -11.06 -25.47
CA LEU A 256 -25.82 -11.99 -25.27
C LEU A 256 -26.30 -12.63 -26.57
N ASP A 257 -25.96 -12.10 -27.74
CA ASP A 257 -26.48 -12.49 -29.02
C ASP A 257 -25.43 -13.09 -29.95
N ASP A 258 -25.75 -14.25 -30.56
CA ASP A 258 -24.94 -14.90 -31.57
C ASP A 258 -25.02 -14.21 -32.98
N ALA A 259 -26.04 -13.38 -33.19
CA ALA A 259 -26.34 -12.84 -34.53
C ALA A 259 -25.79 -11.43 -34.73
N GLY A 260 -24.68 -11.30 -35.41
CA GLY A 260 -24.01 -10.05 -35.72
C GLY A 260 -22.82 -9.72 -34.81
N SER A 261 -22.65 -10.49 -33.73
CA SER A 261 -21.56 -10.36 -32.77
C SER A 261 -20.20 -10.80 -33.33
N ASP A 262 -20.16 -11.76 -34.25
CA ASP A 262 -18.89 -12.27 -34.80
C ASP A 262 -18.04 -11.17 -35.45
N VAL A 263 -18.64 -10.26 -36.22
CA VAL A 263 -17.91 -9.17 -36.88
C VAL A 263 -17.39 -8.15 -35.85
N ALA A 264 -18.22 -7.78 -34.86
CA ALA A 264 -17.86 -6.88 -33.82
C ALA A 264 -16.78 -7.47 -32.88
N ARG A 265 -16.92 -8.76 -32.59
CA ARG A 265 -15.93 -9.54 -31.85
C ARG A 265 -14.59 -9.58 -32.58
N ASP A 266 -14.59 -10.00 -33.85
CA ASP A 266 -13.38 -10.13 -34.65
C ASP A 266 -12.67 -8.79 -34.84
N GLU A 267 -13.41 -7.68 -34.99
CA GLU A 267 -12.86 -6.33 -35.06
C GLU A 267 -12.17 -5.96 -33.71
N LEU A 268 -12.86 -6.17 -32.59
CA LEU A 268 -12.29 -5.86 -31.27
C LEU A 268 -11.04 -6.70 -31.00
N GLU A 269 -11.09 -8.01 -31.30
CA GLU A 269 -9.94 -8.91 -31.18
C GLU A 269 -8.75 -8.45 -32.02
N ALA A 270 -9.02 -8.12 -33.29
CA ALA A 270 -7.97 -7.69 -34.22
C ALA A 270 -7.32 -6.37 -33.82
N VAL A 271 -8.11 -5.40 -33.41
CA VAL A 271 -7.60 -4.08 -32.95
C VAL A 271 -6.81 -4.23 -31.65
N THR A 272 -7.35 -4.94 -30.66
CA THR A 272 -6.71 -5.12 -29.35
C THR A 272 -5.39 -5.88 -29.46
N THR A 273 -5.41 -7.05 -30.14
CA THR A 273 -4.21 -7.90 -30.30
C THR A 273 -3.19 -7.27 -31.23
N GLY A 274 -3.64 -6.53 -32.25
CA GLY A 274 -2.77 -5.74 -33.12
C GLY A 274 -1.97 -4.68 -32.42
N GLY A 275 -2.51 -4.12 -31.32
CA GLY A 275 -1.86 -3.14 -30.45
C GLY A 275 -1.02 -3.75 -29.31
N GLY A 276 -0.90 -5.08 -29.26
CA GLY A 276 -0.12 -5.77 -28.22
C GLY A 276 -0.90 -6.06 -26.94
N GLY A 277 -2.21 -5.77 -26.90
CA GLY A 277 -3.08 -6.14 -25.79
C GLY A 277 -3.61 -7.57 -25.91
N LEU A 278 -4.35 -8.00 -24.90
CA LEU A 278 -5.00 -9.31 -24.84
C LEU A 278 -6.51 -9.17 -25.06
N PHE A 279 -7.07 -10.19 -25.70
CA PHE A 279 -8.51 -10.31 -25.89
C PHE A 279 -9.01 -11.56 -25.15
N PHE A 280 -10.08 -11.40 -24.39
CA PHE A 280 -10.78 -12.48 -23.69
C PHE A 280 -12.27 -12.31 -23.84
N GLU A 281 -13.00 -13.41 -23.76
CA GLU A 281 -14.44 -13.38 -23.51
C GLU A 281 -14.70 -13.17 -22.02
N ALA A 282 -15.74 -12.43 -21.67
CA ALA A 282 -15.99 -12.03 -20.29
C ALA A 282 -16.32 -13.21 -19.36
N ASP A 283 -16.80 -14.33 -19.93
CA ASP A 283 -17.07 -15.59 -19.24
C ASP A 283 -15.85 -16.53 -19.14
N ASP A 284 -14.72 -16.17 -19.76
CA ASP A 284 -13.49 -16.98 -19.67
C ASP A 284 -12.86 -16.88 -18.28
N PRO A 285 -12.82 -17.99 -17.51
CA PRO A 285 -12.21 -17.98 -16.18
C PRO A 285 -10.72 -17.59 -16.17
N SER A 286 -10.03 -17.72 -17.32
CA SER A 286 -8.61 -17.39 -17.43
C SER A 286 -8.34 -15.91 -17.76
N ALA A 287 -9.39 -15.14 -18.05
CA ALA A 287 -9.26 -13.72 -18.43
C ALA A 287 -8.53 -12.90 -17.36
N VAL A 288 -8.95 -13.06 -16.09
CA VAL A 288 -8.36 -12.35 -14.95
C VAL A 288 -6.87 -12.66 -14.83
N ASP A 289 -6.53 -13.96 -14.76
CA ASP A 289 -5.14 -14.40 -14.60
C ASP A 289 -4.26 -13.99 -15.80
N GLY A 290 -4.82 -14.05 -17.01
CA GLY A 290 -4.13 -13.66 -18.24
C GLY A 290 -3.80 -12.17 -18.28
N ILE A 291 -4.76 -11.31 -17.97
CA ILE A 291 -4.58 -9.85 -17.93
C ILE A 291 -3.56 -9.47 -16.85
N ILE A 292 -3.68 -10.04 -15.63
CA ILE A 292 -2.73 -9.80 -14.54
C ILE A 292 -1.31 -10.23 -14.96
N ALA A 293 -1.18 -11.40 -15.57
CA ALA A 293 0.12 -11.91 -15.99
C ALA A 293 0.77 -10.99 -17.03
N ASP A 294 -0.02 -10.48 -17.99
CA ASP A 294 0.48 -9.58 -19.03
C ASP A 294 0.85 -8.20 -18.47
N ILE A 295 -0.03 -7.58 -17.67
CA ILE A 295 0.27 -6.33 -16.97
C ILE A 295 1.53 -6.47 -16.11
N THR A 296 1.74 -7.60 -15.47
CA THR A 296 2.94 -7.89 -14.69
C THR A 296 4.18 -8.08 -15.55
N ALA A 297 4.05 -8.75 -16.71
CA ALA A 297 5.16 -9.02 -17.62
C ALA A 297 5.65 -7.76 -18.34
N GLN A 298 4.77 -6.86 -18.74
CA GLN A 298 5.13 -5.59 -19.38
C GLN A 298 6.09 -4.76 -18.52
N GLN A 299 5.95 -4.81 -17.19
CA GLN A 299 6.86 -4.14 -16.27
C GLN A 299 8.24 -4.77 -16.14
N ALA A 300 8.36 -6.08 -16.28
CA ALA A 300 9.64 -6.77 -16.15
C ALA A 300 10.64 -6.32 -17.22
N VAL A 301 10.15 -5.75 -18.32
CA VAL A 301 10.96 -5.28 -19.45
C VAL A 301 11.45 -3.83 -19.25
N ASP A 302 10.68 -2.98 -18.54
CA ASP A 302 11.01 -1.56 -18.39
C ASP A 302 11.89 -1.24 -17.16
N LEU A 303 12.12 -2.20 -16.26
CA LEU A 303 12.78 -1.97 -14.98
C LEU A 303 14.20 -2.55 -14.92
N ASP A 304 15.10 -2.01 -15.73
CA ASP A 304 16.56 -2.08 -15.48
C ASP A 304 17.00 -0.98 -14.46
N ALA A 305 16.04 -0.41 -13.72
CA ALA A 305 16.26 0.61 -12.71
C ALA A 305 16.60 0.00 -11.34
N ASP A 306 17.69 0.45 -10.73
CA ASP A 306 18.11 0.09 -9.37
C ASP A 306 16.96 0.36 -8.36
N PRO A 307 16.60 -0.61 -7.50
CA PRO A 307 15.51 -0.44 -6.55
C PRO A 307 15.82 0.70 -5.55
N GLU A 308 14.99 1.73 -5.54
CA GLU A 308 15.09 2.80 -4.54
C GLU A 308 14.67 2.27 -3.16
N VAL A 309 15.63 2.25 -2.24
CA VAL A 309 15.42 1.76 -0.88
C VAL A 309 14.93 2.91 -0.01
N VAL A 310 13.64 2.99 0.23
CA VAL A 310 13.08 3.94 1.21
C VAL A 310 13.46 3.50 2.62
N VAL A 311 14.30 4.33 3.24
CA VAL A 311 14.85 4.09 4.58
C VAL A 311 14.04 4.89 5.58
N THR A 312 13.14 4.25 6.32
CA THR A 312 12.37 4.91 7.38
C THR A 312 13.02 4.70 8.73
N ASP A 313 13.42 5.82 9.39
CA ASP A 313 13.94 5.79 10.77
C ASP A 313 12.81 5.49 11.76
N ARG A 314 12.87 4.37 12.49
CA ARG A 314 11.94 4.04 13.58
C ARG A 314 12.65 3.98 14.94
N PRO A 315 12.94 5.13 15.56
CA PRO A 315 13.58 5.19 16.88
C PRO A 315 12.63 4.89 18.04
N ASP A 316 11.31 4.90 17.82
CA ASP A 316 10.25 4.92 18.86
C ASP A 316 10.36 3.77 19.86
N ARG A 317 10.77 2.60 19.43
CA ARG A 317 10.91 1.40 20.26
C ARG A 317 11.94 1.56 21.39
N TRP A 318 12.97 2.35 21.17
CA TRP A 318 14.11 2.48 22.07
C TRP A 318 13.98 3.65 23.06
N TYR A 319 13.19 4.68 22.74
CA TYR A 319 12.92 5.79 23.67
C TYR A 319 12.28 5.32 24.97
N GLY A 320 11.31 4.41 24.88
CA GLY A 320 10.66 3.83 26.06
C GLY A 320 11.65 3.17 27.02
N TRP A 321 12.56 2.36 26.50
CA TRP A 321 13.59 1.68 27.31
C TRP A 321 14.61 2.63 27.89
N LEU A 322 14.97 3.69 27.17
CA LEU A 322 15.84 4.75 27.68
C LEU A 322 15.20 5.45 28.89
N VAL A 323 13.93 5.84 28.77
CA VAL A 323 13.18 6.49 29.86
C VAL A 323 13.06 5.57 31.08
N VAL A 324 12.73 4.30 30.89
CA VAL A 324 12.64 3.31 31.98
C VAL A 324 14.00 3.16 32.68
N GLY A 325 15.10 3.04 31.95
CA GLY A 325 16.44 2.91 32.50
C GLY A 325 16.82 4.14 33.37
N LEU A 326 16.52 5.35 32.90
CA LEU A 326 16.77 6.59 33.61
C LEU A 326 15.91 6.74 34.88
N LEU A 327 14.61 6.37 34.78
CA LEU A 327 13.70 6.44 35.96
C LEU A 327 14.14 5.46 37.06
N VAL A 328 14.57 4.25 36.70
CA VAL A 328 15.11 3.26 37.64
C VAL A 328 16.36 3.83 38.31
N LEU A 329 17.27 4.40 37.54
CA LEU A 329 18.51 4.98 38.06
C LEU A 329 18.20 6.13 39.04
N LEU A 330 17.33 7.08 38.66
CA LEU A 330 16.93 8.23 39.50
C LEU A 330 16.21 7.78 40.75
N GLY A 331 15.32 6.81 40.69
CA GLY A 331 14.59 6.25 41.82
C GLY A 331 15.53 5.64 42.87
N VAL A 332 16.54 4.88 42.42
CA VAL A 332 17.56 4.31 43.32
C VAL A 332 18.44 5.40 43.95
N LEU A 333 18.89 6.38 43.14
CA LEU A 333 19.71 7.50 43.65
C LEU A 333 18.95 8.35 44.66
N TRP A 334 17.67 8.61 44.45
CA TRP A 334 16.81 9.32 45.40
C TRP A 334 16.70 8.54 46.71
N ARG A 335 16.43 7.22 46.65
CA ARG A 335 16.30 6.36 47.81
C ARG A 335 17.61 6.20 48.60
N VAL A 336 18.76 6.27 47.96
CA VAL A 336 20.07 6.16 48.62
C VAL A 336 20.48 7.50 49.29
N ARG A 337 19.98 8.65 48.80
CA ARG A 337 20.19 9.95 49.40
C ARG A 337 19.24 10.26 50.54
N ALA A 338 18.07 9.66 50.59
CA ALA A 338 17.11 9.74 51.70
C ALA A 338 17.44 8.68 52.77
#